data_c8184750d94f1ba406b1d812fdffe1a3
#
_entry.id   c8184750d94f1ba406b1d812fdffe1a3
#
_cell.length_a   1.000
_cell.length_b   1.000
_cell.length_c   1.000
_cell.angle_alpha   90.00
_cell.angle_beta   90.00
_cell.angle_gamma   90.00
#
_symmetry.space_group_name_H-M   'P 1'
#
loop_
_entity.id
_entity.type
_entity.pdbx_description
1 polymer ?
#
loop_
_entity_poly.entity_id
_entity_poly.type
_entity_poly.pdbx_seq_one_letter_code
_entity_poly.pdbx_strand_id
1 'polypeptide(L)'
;MEQRSGRIVRQGNENPQVDIYRYVTEQTFDAYLYQLVEGKQKFASQIMTSKSPVRSAEDIDETALSYAEIKMLATGNPYIKEKMDLDIQVQKLKMLKSNFLSEKYGLEDKVIKFYPQQIAYLKSRVEGLTKDVETAKSHPKPIDEQPLGMMVSGVSYSEKAEAGQAIINACKSMNSPDAIPLGEYRGFQMELYFDTVQRNYVVKLKGETSRDVPLGDDAHGNIVRIDNGIERFEEALADTKNSLENTEKQFETAKQEIEKPFAKEEELRAKTA
;
A
#
# COMPACT_ATOMS: atom_id res chain seq x y z
N MET A 1 29.25 3.76 26.11
CA MET A 1 30.56 3.07 26.03
C MET A 1 31.29 3.38 24.74
N GLU A 2 30.66 3.38 23.58
CA GLU A 2 31.28 3.72 22.28
C GLU A 2 31.99 5.07 22.25
N GLN A 3 31.42 6.13 22.84
CA GLN A 3 32.07 7.44 22.90
C GLN A 3 33.39 7.45 23.68
N ARG A 4 33.49 6.62 24.71
CA ARG A 4 34.75 6.47 25.47
C ARG A 4 35.78 5.71 24.66
N SER A 5 35.40 4.60 24.04
CA SER A 5 36.28 3.81 23.17
C SER A 5 36.71 4.62 21.95
N GLY A 6 35.76 5.35 21.32
CA GLY A 6 36.06 6.24 20.20
C GLY A 6 37.00 7.42 20.52
N ARG A 7 37.08 7.86 21.79
CA ARG A 7 38.06 8.88 22.21
C ARG A 7 39.49 8.32 22.30
N ILE A 8 39.63 7.04 22.60
CA ILE A 8 40.92 6.38 22.71
C ILE A 8 41.49 6.02 21.33
N VAL A 9 40.62 5.72 20.36
CA VAL A 9 41.00 5.30 18.99
C VAL A 9 40.97 6.47 17.98
N ARG A 10 40.85 7.73 18.42
CA ARG A 10 40.81 8.90 17.56
C ARG A 10 42.11 9.14 16.79
N GLN A 11 41.96 9.88 15.66
CA GLN A 11 43.11 10.46 14.93
C GLN A 11 44.03 11.22 15.91
N GLY A 12 45.31 10.86 15.90
CA GLY A 12 46.31 11.41 16.81
C GLY A 12 46.78 10.40 17.88
N ASN A 13 46.22 9.21 17.95
CA ASN A 13 46.77 8.13 18.75
C ASN A 13 47.88 7.44 17.92
N GLU A 14 49.10 7.55 18.38
CA GLU A 14 50.31 7.00 17.71
C GLU A 14 50.50 5.50 17.99
N ASN A 15 49.68 4.91 18.85
CA ASN A 15 49.78 3.49 19.18
C ASN A 15 49.03 2.63 18.15
N PRO A 16 49.65 1.61 17.56
CA PRO A 16 49.02 0.73 16.57
C PRO A 16 47.93 -0.19 17.15
N GLN A 17 47.93 -0.34 18.46
CA GLN A 17 46.95 -1.18 19.18
C GLN A 17 46.59 -0.54 20.52
N VAL A 18 45.32 -0.59 20.90
CA VAL A 18 44.81 -0.06 22.17
C VAL A 18 43.96 -1.16 22.81
N ASP A 19 44.33 -1.54 24.02
CA ASP A 19 43.58 -2.50 24.82
C ASP A 19 42.71 -1.78 25.84
N ILE A 20 41.44 -2.17 25.90
CA ILE A 20 40.48 -1.60 26.84
C ILE A 20 40.14 -2.66 27.89
N TYR A 21 40.67 -2.48 29.10
CA TYR A 21 40.39 -3.36 30.24
C TYR A 21 39.18 -2.86 31.00
N ARG A 22 38.19 -3.73 31.19
CA ARG A 22 37.02 -3.46 32.01
C ARG A 22 37.11 -4.31 33.29
N TYR A 23 37.26 -3.63 34.41
CA TYR A 23 37.33 -4.28 35.73
C TYR A 23 35.93 -4.45 36.28
N VAL A 24 35.62 -5.66 36.76
CA VAL A 24 34.38 -6.01 37.46
C VAL A 24 34.77 -6.69 38.75
N THR A 25 34.26 -6.20 39.89
CA THR A 25 34.52 -6.81 41.18
C THR A 25 33.57 -8.00 41.38
N GLU A 26 34.10 -9.14 41.83
CA GLU A 26 33.29 -10.33 42.13
C GLU A 26 32.25 -10.03 43.20
N GLN A 27 31.04 -10.59 43.06
CA GLN A 27 29.93 -10.48 44.00
C GLN A 27 29.46 -9.04 44.30
N THR A 28 29.71 -8.08 43.38
CA THR A 28 29.29 -6.69 43.55
C THR A 28 28.19 -6.27 42.59
N PHE A 29 27.61 -5.09 42.85
CA PHE A 29 26.63 -4.45 41.99
C PHE A 29 27.15 -4.01 40.62
N ASP A 30 28.44 -4.05 40.38
CA ASP A 30 29.06 -3.64 39.12
C ASP A 30 28.50 -4.40 37.93
N ALA A 31 28.28 -5.71 38.12
CA ALA A 31 27.67 -6.57 37.09
C ALA A 31 26.25 -6.10 36.71
N TYR A 32 25.45 -5.65 37.68
CA TYR A 32 24.11 -5.11 37.46
C TYR A 32 24.16 -3.75 36.72
N LEU A 33 25.08 -2.87 37.13
CA LEU A 33 25.24 -1.56 36.48
C LEU A 33 25.68 -1.70 35.01
N TYR A 34 26.55 -2.65 34.71
CA TYR A 34 26.92 -2.98 33.33
C TYR A 34 25.73 -3.46 32.50
N GLN A 35 24.85 -4.28 33.06
CA GLN A 35 23.63 -4.75 32.44
C GLN A 35 22.70 -3.58 32.06
N LEU A 36 22.54 -2.66 32.96
CA LEU A 36 21.66 -1.51 32.77
C LEU A 36 22.18 -0.57 31.67
N VAL A 37 23.50 -0.40 31.59
CA VAL A 37 24.14 0.41 30.55
C VAL A 37 24.06 -0.26 29.18
N GLU A 38 24.26 -1.58 29.12
CA GLU A 38 24.17 -2.34 27.87
C GLU A 38 22.73 -2.37 27.32
N GLY A 39 21.74 -2.58 28.19
CA GLY A 39 20.32 -2.51 27.82
C GLY A 39 19.93 -1.16 27.24
N LYS A 40 20.40 -0.06 27.84
CA LYS A 40 20.20 1.29 27.32
C LYS A 40 20.92 1.53 25.99
N GLN A 41 22.11 1.03 25.81
CA GLN A 41 22.88 1.18 24.59
C GLN A 41 22.23 0.39 23.43
N LYS A 42 21.76 -0.82 23.70
CA LYS A 42 21.03 -1.66 22.75
C LYS A 42 19.73 -0.98 22.27
N PHE A 43 18.97 -0.43 23.21
CA PHE A 43 17.76 0.33 22.91
C PHE A 43 18.06 1.60 22.08
N ALA A 44 19.07 2.37 22.48
CA ALA A 44 19.49 3.56 21.73
C ALA A 44 19.96 3.21 20.29
N SER A 45 20.71 2.11 20.14
CA SER A 45 21.16 1.63 18.82
C SER A 45 19.98 1.21 17.95
N GLN A 46 18.98 0.55 18.50
CA GLN A 46 17.75 0.17 17.76
C GLN A 46 16.98 1.39 17.22
N ILE A 47 16.90 2.47 18.03
CA ILE A 47 16.23 3.71 17.62
C ILE A 47 17.05 4.45 16.56
N MET A 48 18.37 4.57 16.75
CA MET A 48 19.24 5.39 15.89
C MET A 48 19.52 4.74 14.52
N THR A 49 19.49 3.42 14.42
CA THR A 49 19.78 2.73 13.16
C THR A 49 18.57 2.56 12.25
N SER A 50 17.35 2.92 12.72
CA SER A 50 16.08 2.76 11.98
C SER A 50 15.87 1.37 11.35
N LYS A 51 16.67 0.38 11.75
CA LYS A 51 16.49 -1.00 11.35
C LYS A 51 15.29 -1.55 12.11
N SER A 52 14.16 -1.57 11.41
CA SER A 52 12.94 -2.25 11.87
C SER A 52 13.30 -3.64 12.41
N PRO A 53 12.80 -4.06 13.59
CA PRO A 53 13.18 -5.31 14.23
C PRO A 53 12.63 -6.55 13.54
N VAL A 54 12.23 -6.48 12.28
CA VAL A 54 11.62 -7.55 11.52
C VAL A 54 12.55 -7.99 10.42
N ARG A 55 13.14 -9.14 10.60
CA ARG A 55 13.70 -10.13 9.66
C ARG A 55 15.18 -10.50 9.76
N SER A 56 16.04 -9.82 10.48
CA SER A 56 17.39 -10.37 10.76
C SER A 56 17.99 -9.69 12.00
N ALA A 57 17.82 -10.32 13.16
CA ALA A 57 18.61 -10.01 14.33
C ALA A 57 19.76 -11.03 14.43
N GLU A 58 20.58 -11.10 13.39
CA GLU A 58 21.79 -11.93 13.33
C GLU A 58 23.07 -11.12 13.21
N ASP A 59 23.04 -9.86 13.65
CA ASP A 59 24.28 -9.08 13.75
C ASP A 59 24.41 -8.54 15.17
N ILE A 60 24.68 -9.45 16.10
CA ILE A 60 25.26 -9.11 17.37
C ILE A 60 26.77 -9.08 17.13
N ASP A 61 27.33 -7.90 17.21
CA ASP A 61 28.77 -7.62 17.13
C ASP A 61 29.54 -8.69 17.97
N GLU A 62 30.22 -9.62 17.30
CA GLU A 62 30.93 -10.75 17.92
C GLU A 62 32.15 -10.31 18.75
N THR A 63 32.44 -9.02 18.81
CA THR A 63 33.67 -8.51 19.41
C THR A 63 33.54 -8.03 20.86
N ALA A 64 32.36 -7.98 21.44
CA ALA A 64 32.19 -7.67 22.86
C ALA A 64 31.79 -8.96 23.59
N LEU A 65 32.61 -9.39 24.55
CA LEU A 65 32.19 -10.36 25.59
C LEU A 65 30.78 -10.02 26.03
N SER A 66 29.84 -10.92 25.84
CA SER A 66 28.45 -10.68 26.21
C SER A 66 28.42 -10.35 27.71
N TYR A 67 27.49 -9.49 28.10
CA TYR A 67 27.32 -9.19 29.53
C TYR A 67 27.13 -10.48 30.36
N ALA A 68 26.53 -11.52 29.77
CA ALA A 68 26.39 -12.85 30.38
C ALA A 68 27.75 -13.47 30.74
N GLU A 69 28.73 -13.35 29.87
CA GLU A 69 30.10 -13.86 30.09
C GLU A 69 30.83 -13.06 31.18
N ILE A 70 30.68 -11.74 31.17
CA ILE A 70 31.25 -10.88 32.20
C ILE A 70 30.61 -11.19 33.59
N LYS A 71 29.29 -11.40 33.64
CA LYS A 71 28.60 -11.76 34.88
C LYS A 71 28.93 -13.16 35.35
N MET A 72 29.07 -14.12 34.43
CA MET A 72 29.53 -15.49 34.74
C MET A 72 30.94 -15.47 35.35
N LEU A 73 31.87 -14.72 34.73
CA LEU A 73 33.22 -14.55 35.27
C LEU A 73 33.25 -13.87 36.67
N ALA A 74 32.37 -12.87 36.86
CA ALA A 74 32.29 -12.16 38.17
C ALA A 74 31.64 -12.96 39.27
N THR A 75 30.70 -13.88 38.96
CA THR A 75 29.95 -14.66 39.99
C THR A 75 30.39 -16.10 40.09
N GLY A 76 31.20 -16.62 39.16
CA GLY A 76 31.65 -18.03 39.11
C GLY A 76 30.54 -19.06 38.87
N ASN A 77 29.31 -18.61 38.52
CA ASN A 77 28.16 -19.49 38.31
C ASN A 77 27.81 -19.67 36.83
N PRO A 78 28.03 -20.87 36.23
CA PRO A 78 27.78 -21.12 34.84
C PRO A 78 26.29 -21.02 34.40
N TYR A 79 25.36 -21.27 35.31
CA TYR A 79 23.92 -21.17 35.05
C TYR A 79 23.43 -19.73 34.78
N ILE A 80 24.21 -18.74 35.13
CA ILE A 80 23.85 -17.35 34.83
C ILE A 80 23.89 -17.06 33.35
N LYS A 81 24.87 -17.64 32.62
CA LYS A 81 24.94 -17.50 31.16
C LYS A 81 23.73 -18.15 30.51
N GLU A 82 23.44 -19.39 30.87
CA GLU A 82 22.30 -20.13 30.31
C GLU A 82 20.97 -19.41 30.55
N LYS A 83 20.74 -18.91 31.78
CA LYS A 83 19.54 -18.13 32.09
C LYS A 83 19.44 -16.88 31.23
N MET A 84 20.54 -16.15 31.03
CA MET A 84 20.51 -14.91 30.26
C MET A 84 20.28 -15.18 28.77
N ASP A 85 20.85 -16.24 28.22
CA ASP A 85 20.61 -16.66 26.84
C ASP A 85 19.15 -17.07 26.63
N LEU A 86 18.57 -17.77 27.61
CA LEU A 86 17.13 -18.09 27.63
C LEU A 86 16.27 -16.83 27.74
N ASP A 87 16.61 -15.89 28.61
CA ASP A 87 15.89 -14.62 28.76
C ASP A 87 15.89 -13.82 27.44
N ILE A 88 17.00 -13.78 26.73
CA ILE A 88 17.10 -13.14 25.41
C ILE A 88 16.21 -13.84 24.38
N GLN A 89 16.22 -15.19 24.36
CA GLN A 89 15.38 -15.97 23.45
C GLN A 89 13.88 -15.77 23.75
N VAL A 90 13.51 -15.76 25.03
CA VAL A 90 12.13 -15.47 25.48
C VAL A 90 11.70 -14.07 25.06
N GLN A 91 12.54 -13.06 25.24
CA GLN A 91 12.23 -11.70 24.81
C GLN A 91 12.07 -11.61 23.28
N LYS A 92 12.92 -12.30 22.50
CA LYS A 92 12.80 -12.39 21.04
C LYS A 92 11.46 -13.04 20.64
N LEU A 93 11.09 -14.14 21.27
CA LEU A 93 9.83 -14.84 21.01
C LEU A 93 8.60 -14.00 21.41
N LYS A 94 8.65 -13.29 22.54
CA LYS A 94 7.59 -12.35 22.95
C LYS A 94 7.41 -11.23 21.93
N MET A 95 8.51 -10.68 21.42
CA MET A 95 8.45 -9.64 20.39
C MET A 95 7.85 -10.18 19.08
N LEU A 96 8.24 -11.39 18.64
CA LEU A 96 7.65 -12.04 17.47
C LEU A 96 6.15 -12.29 17.65
N LYS A 97 5.73 -12.72 18.85
CA LYS A 97 4.31 -12.90 19.17
C LYS A 97 3.54 -11.57 19.15
N SER A 98 4.12 -10.50 19.70
CA SER A 98 3.52 -9.16 19.67
C SER A 98 3.34 -8.66 18.23
N ASN A 99 4.35 -8.85 17.38
CA ASN A 99 4.26 -8.48 15.96
C ASN A 99 3.18 -9.30 15.24
N PHE A 100 3.16 -10.61 15.45
CA PHE A 100 2.14 -11.50 14.90
C PHE A 100 0.73 -11.06 15.31
N LEU A 101 0.50 -10.73 16.59
CA LEU A 101 -0.79 -10.24 17.07
C LEU A 101 -1.15 -8.89 16.44
N SER A 102 -0.20 -7.99 16.28
CA SER A 102 -0.42 -6.70 15.62
C SER A 102 -0.82 -6.86 14.14
N GLU A 103 -0.12 -7.75 13.43
CA GLU A 103 -0.47 -8.09 12.03
C GLU A 103 -1.85 -8.75 11.96
N LYS A 104 -2.16 -9.66 12.88
CA LYS A 104 -3.45 -10.33 12.96
C LYS A 104 -4.58 -9.34 13.19
N TYR A 105 -4.46 -8.41 14.15
CA TYR A 105 -5.48 -7.37 14.39
C TYR A 105 -5.64 -6.45 13.19
N GLY A 106 -4.54 -6.07 12.51
CA GLY A 106 -4.64 -5.31 11.27
C GLY A 106 -5.35 -6.05 10.14
N LEU A 107 -5.20 -7.36 10.09
CA LEU A 107 -5.90 -8.22 9.13
C LEU A 107 -7.37 -8.41 9.50
N GLU A 108 -7.70 -8.55 10.79
CA GLU A 108 -9.08 -8.59 11.31
C GLU A 108 -9.84 -7.32 10.94
N ASP A 109 -9.25 -6.14 11.13
CA ASP A 109 -9.87 -4.88 10.71
C ASP A 109 -10.13 -4.82 9.21
N LYS A 110 -9.22 -5.35 8.38
CA LYS A 110 -9.44 -5.44 6.92
C LYS A 110 -10.58 -6.39 6.58
N VAL A 111 -10.66 -7.54 7.24
CA VAL A 111 -11.73 -8.54 7.04
C VAL A 111 -13.08 -7.99 7.45
N ILE A 112 -13.15 -7.23 8.53
CA ILE A 112 -14.41 -6.69 9.06
C ILE A 112 -14.87 -5.47 8.28
N LYS A 113 -13.96 -4.58 7.85
CA LYS A 113 -14.32 -3.27 7.29
C LYS A 113 -13.98 -3.16 5.81
N PHE A 114 -12.70 -3.36 5.46
CA PHE A 114 -12.20 -3.05 4.12
C PHE A 114 -12.77 -3.98 3.04
N TYR A 115 -12.59 -5.29 3.19
CA TYR A 115 -13.01 -6.26 2.17
C TYR A 115 -14.51 -6.25 1.90
N PRO A 116 -15.42 -6.23 2.92
CA PRO A 116 -16.85 -6.17 2.66
C PRO A 116 -17.28 -4.91 1.90
N GLN A 117 -16.71 -3.76 2.25
CA GLN A 117 -17.00 -2.50 1.56
C GLN A 117 -16.49 -2.51 0.11
N GLN A 118 -15.27 -3.01 -0.09
CA GLN A 118 -14.67 -3.09 -1.41
C GLN A 118 -15.42 -4.08 -2.32
N ILE A 119 -15.81 -5.23 -1.80
CA ILE A 119 -16.61 -6.22 -2.53
C ILE A 119 -17.99 -5.65 -2.89
N ALA A 120 -18.67 -4.98 -1.96
CA ALA A 120 -19.95 -4.34 -2.22
C ALA A 120 -19.84 -3.27 -3.31
N TYR A 121 -18.81 -2.42 -3.24
CA TYR A 121 -18.52 -1.42 -4.26
C TYR A 121 -18.27 -2.05 -5.64
N LEU A 122 -17.42 -3.08 -5.71
CA LEU A 122 -17.10 -3.76 -6.97
C LEU A 122 -18.33 -4.46 -7.55
N LYS A 123 -19.19 -5.08 -6.73
CA LYS A 123 -20.44 -5.69 -7.18
C LYS A 123 -21.39 -4.66 -7.78
N SER A 124 -21.62 -3.55 -7.09
CA SER A 124 -22.43 -2.45 -7.62
C SER A 124 -21.87 -1.89 -8.93
N ARG A 125 -20.53 -1.77 -9.01
CA ARG A 125 -19.86 -1.32 -10.23
C ARG A 125 -19.99 -2.31 -11.38
N VAL A 126 -19.91 -3.64 -11.12
CA VAL A 126 -20.16 -4.69 -12.12
C VAL A 126 -21.60 -4.62 -12.63
N GLU A 127 -22.58 -4.43 -11.75
CA GLU A 127 -23.99 -4.28 -12.13
C GLU A 127 -24.20 -3.05 -13.03
N GLY A 128 -23.65 -1.90 -12.66
CA GLY A 128 -23.72 -0.68 -13.44
C GLY A 128 -23.07 -0.83 -14.82
N LEU A 129 -21.82 -1.33 -14.84
CA LEU A 129 -21.10 -1.57 -16.11
C LEU A 129 -21.80 -2.60 -17.00
N THR A 130 -22.48 -3.61 -16.42
CA THR A 130 -23.25 -4.58 -17.20
C THR A 130 -24.37 -3.90 -17.98
N LYS A 131 -25.12 -3.01 -17.34
CA LYS A 131 -26.18 -2.22 -17.99
C LYS A 131 -25.61 -1.25 -19.02
N ASP A 132 -24.47 -0.62 -18.73
CA ASP A 132 -23.80 0.28 -19.70
C ASP A 132 -23.36 -0.48 -20.96
N VAL A 133 -22.82 -1.70 -20.80
CA VAL A 133 -22.46 -2.57 -21.92
C VAL A 133 -23.71 -3.00 -22.71
N GLU A 134 -24.83 -3.31 -22.04
CA GLU A 134 -26.10 -3.62 -22.71
C GLU A 134 -26.62 -2.41 -23.48
N THR A 135 -26.53 -1.21 -22.93
CA THR A 135 -26.88 0.05 -23.60
C THR A 135 -26.00 0.27 -24.82
N ALA A 136 -24.69 0.09 -24.71
CA ALA A 136 -23.77 0.21 -25.85
C ALA A 136 -24.08 -0.79 -26.97
N LYS A 137 -24.45 -2.03 -26.64
CA LYS A 137 -24.82 -3.08 -27.58
C LYS A 137 -26.18 -2.83 -28.24
N SER A 138 -27.15 -2.27 -27.54
CA SER A 138 -28.45 -1.89 -28.07
C SER A 138 -28.40 -0.66 -28.97
N HIS A 139 -27.35 0.17 -28.85
CA HIS A 139 -27.08 1.33 -29.67
C HIS A 139 -25.71 1.18 -30.35
N PRO A 140 -25.59 0.31 -31.38
CA PRO A 140 -24.30 0.03 -32.00
C PRO A 140 -23.74 1.27 -32.70
N LYS A 141 -22.43 1.26 -32.91
CA LYS A 141 -21.74 2.31 -33.68
C LYS A 141 -22.33 2.42 -35.09
N PRO A 142 -22.71 3.62 -35.55
CA PRO A 142 -23.21 3.79 -36.92
C PRO A 142 -22.15 3.39 -37.96
N ILE A 143 -22.58 2.61 -38.98
CA ILE A 143 -21.76 2.26 -40.13
C ILE A 143 -21.74 3.45 -41.10
N ASP A 144 -20.73 3.57 -41.95
CA ASP A 144 -20.42 4.77 -42.75
C ASP A 144 -21.54 5.39 -43.57
N GLU A 145 -22.60 4.69 -43.89
CA GLU A 145 -23.77 5.20 -44.62
C GLU A 145 -24.97 5.51 -43.70
N GLN A 146 -24.87 5.30 -42.40
CA GLN A 146 -25.92 5.56 -41.44
C GLN A 146 -25.76 6.94 -40.78
N PRO A 147 -26.89 7.64 -40.49
CA PRO A 147 -26.82 8.90 -39.79
C PRO A 147 -26.19 8.70 -38.37
N LEU A 148 -25.31 9.61 -37.96
CA LEU A 148 -24.62 9.54 -36.68
C LEU A 148 -25.60 9.50 -35.49
N GLY A 149 -26.68 10.29 -35.54
CA GLY A 149 -27.71 10.35 -34.50
C GLY A 149 -27.19 10.92 -33.18
N MET A 150 -26.15 11.75 -33.23
CA MET A 150 -25.60 12.42 -32.03
C MET A 150 -26.31 13.73 -31.76
N MET A 151 -26.75 13.94 -30.53
CA MET A 151 -27.28 15.24 -30.07
C MET A 151 -26.17 16.03 -29.40
N VAL A 152 -25.94 17.28 -29.84
CA VAL A 152 -24.99 18.20 -29.21
C VAL A 152 -25.69 19.56 -29.02
N SER A 153 -25.73 20.07 -27.81
CA SER A 153 -26.38 21.35 -27.45
C SER A 153 -27.83 21.48 -27.96
N GLY A 154 -28.56 20.37 -27.90
CA GLY A 154 -29.99 20.33 -28.32
C GLY A 154 -30.21 20.17 -29.83
N VAL A 155 -29.15 20.07 -30.65
CA VAL A 155 -29.23 19.86 -32.09
C VAL A 155 -28.80 18.45 -32.45
N SER A 156 -29.57 17.77 -33.27
CA SER A 156 -29.22 16.42 -33.75
C SER A 156 -28.37 16.52 -35.01
N TYR A 157 -27.26 15.79 -35.05
CA TYR A 157 -26.32 15.76 -36.18
C TYR A 157 -26.28 14.38 -36.82
N SER A 158 -26.31 14.36 -38.13
CA SER A 158 -26.19 13.13 -38.94
C SER A 158 -24.76 12.88 -39.39
N GLU A 159 -23.97 13.92 -39.54
CA GLU A 159 -22.60 13.87 -40.05
C GLU A 159 -21.57 13.97 -38.92
N LYS A 160 -20.55 13.08 -38.94
CA LYS A 160 -19.47 13.06 -37.97
C LYS A 160 -18.69 14.39 -37.90
N ALA A 161 -18.44 15.01 -39.05
CA ALA A 161 -17.70 16.26 -39.11
C ALA A 161 -18.46 17.42 -38.45
N GLU A 162 -19.78 17.52 -38.70
CA GLU A 162 -20.64 18.56 -38.16
C GLU A 162 -20.79 18.39 -36.61
N ALA A 163 -21.05 17.16 -36.14
CA ALA A 163 -21.14 16.85 -34.71
C ALA A 163 -19.83 17.16 -34.01
N GLY A 164 -18.70 16.75 -34.57
CA GLY A 164 -17.38 17.05 -34.00
C GLY A 164 -17.09 18.55 -33.94
N GLN A 165 -17.49 19.30 -34.98
CA GLN A 165 -17.34 20.76 -34.97
C GLN A 165 -18.25 21.41 -33.91
N ALA A 166 -19.46 20.89 -33.73
CA ALA A 166 -20.37 21.34 -32.67
C ALA A 166 -19.78 21.14 -31.27
N ILE A 167 -19.13 19.99 -31.04
CA ILE A 167 -18.41 19.73 -29.78
C ILE A 167 -17.27 20.73 -29.59
N ILE A 168 -16.46 21.00 -30.61
CA ILE A 168 -15.37 22.01 -30.52
C ILE A 168 -15.94 23.40 -30.26
N ASN A 169 -17.06 23.76 -30.88
CA ASN A 169 -17.71 25.04 -30.61
C ASN A 169 -18.25 25.13 -29.17
N ALA A 170 -18.80 24.04 -28.66
CA ALA A 170 -19.19 23.93 -27.23
C ALA A 170 -18.00 24.15 -26.29
N CYS A 171 -16.83 23.52 -26.59
CA CYS A 171 -15.61 23.74 -25.83
C CYS A 171 -15.19 25.21 -25.82
N LYS A 172 -15.22 25.88 -26.99
CA LYS A 172 -14.85 27.31 -27.12
C LYS A 172 -15.80 28.25 -26.42
N SER A 173 -17.05 27.85 -26.24
CA SER A 173 -18.11 28.68 -25.59
C SER A 173 -18.15 28.51 -24.07
N MET A 174 -17.37 27.55 -23.51
CA MET A 174 -17.30 27.35 -22.08
C MET A 174 -16.64 28.54 -21.38
N ASN A 175 -17.33 29.06 -20.36
CA ASN A 175 -16.86 30.18 -19.54
C ASN A 175 -16.44 29.74 -18.12
N SER A 176 -16.67 28.46 -17.74
CA SER A 176 -16.33 27.88 -16.46
C SER A 176 -15.73 26.48 -16.71
N PRO A 177 -14.82 26.00 -15.86
CA PRO A 177 -14.34 24.60 -15.94
C PRO A 177 -15.39 23.57 -15.52
N ASP A 178 -16.51 23.99 -14.95
CA ASP A 178 -17.56 23.11 -14.42
C ASP A 178 -18.25 22.32 -15.55
N ALA A 179 -18.77 21.15 -15.17
CA ALA A 179 -19.45 20.28 -16.10
C ALA A 179 -20.79 20.89 -16.59
N ILE A 180 -20.97 20.96 -17.89
CA ILE A 180 -22.21 21.40 -18.55
C ILE A 180 -22.80 20.26 -19.37
N PRO A 181 -24.14 20.14 -19.49
CA PRO A 181 -24.76 19.17 -20.38
C PRO A 181 -24.33 19.43 -21.82
N LEU A 182 -23.82 18.42 -22.50
CA LEU A 182 -23.42 18.51 -23.90
C LEU A 182 -24.48 17.93 -24.83
N GLY A 183 -25.10 16.80 -24.45
CA GLY A 183 -26.10 16.14 -25.26
C GLY A 183 -26.19 14.65 -24.99
N GLU A 184 -26.52 13.88 -26.05
CA GLU A 184 -26.68 12.43 -25.95
C GLU A 184 -26.12 11.72 -27.19
N TYR A 185 -25.49 10.55 -26.98
CA TYR A 185 -25.01 9.71 -28.05
C TYR A 185 -25.03 8.24 -27.66
N ARG A 186 -25.58 7.40 -28.51
CA ARG A 186 -25.65 5.93 -28.33
C ARG A 186 -26.26 5.53 -26.97
N GLY A 187 -27.29 6.26 -26.51
CA GLY A 187 -27.94 6.00 -25.22
C GLY A 187 -27.19 6.52 -24.00
N PHE A 188 -26.06 7.18 -24.19
CA PHE A 188 -25.30 7.80 -23.08
C PHE A 188 -25.50 9.31 -23.09
N GLN A 189 -25.78 9.87 -21.91
CA GLN A 189 -25.76 11.31 -21.71
C GLN A 189 -24.29 11.79 -21.73
N MET A 190 -24.06 12.94 -22.34
CA MET A 190 -22.75 13.58 -22.43
C MET A 190 -22.71 14.85 -21.62
N GLU A 191 -21.68 15.02 -20.80
CA GLU A 191 -21.35 16.27 -20.13
C GLU A 191 -19.95 16.72 -20.58
N LEU A 192 -19.79 18.01 -20.78
CA LEU A 192 -18.50 18.62 -21.13
C LEU A 192 -17.96 19.39 -19.95
N TYR A 193 -16.69 19.20 -19.61
CA TYR A 193 -15.98 19.97 -18.60
C TYR A 193 -14.52 20.23 -19.01
N PHE A 194 -13.86 21.16 -18.35
CA PHE A 194 -12.44 21.44 -18.56
C PHE A 194 -11.62 20.90 -17.41
N ASP A 195 -10.75 19.93 -17.68
CA ASP A 195 -9.79 19.43 -16.69
C ASP A 195 -8.64 20.44 -16.52
N THR A 196 -8.63 21.11 -15.39
CA THR A 196 -7.64 22.14 -15.05
C THR A 196 -6.24 21.56 -14.78
N VAL A 197 -6.14 20.28 -14.43
CA VAL A 197 -4.88 19.58 -14.17
C VAL A 197 -4.22 19.17 -15.49
N GLN A 198 -4.96 18.49 -16.35
CA GLN A 198 -4.50 18.05 -17.66
C GLN A 198 -4.59 19.14 -18.74
N ARG A 199 -5.29 20.24 -18.45
CA ARG A 199 -5.52 21.39 -19.35
C ARG A 199 -6.13 21.00 -20.68
N ASN A 200 -7.13 20.12 -20.64
CA ASN A 200 -7.88 19.68 -21.82
C ASN A 200 -9.37 19.63 -21.52
N TYR A 201 -10.16 19.65 -22.59
CA TYR A 201 -11.60 19.41 -22.51
C TYR A 201 -11.87 17.92 -22.43
N VAL A 202 -12.86 17.55 -21.65
CA VAL A 202 -13.26 16.16 -21.41
C VAL A 202 -14.75 16.01 -21.58
N VAL A 203 -15.17 15.01 -22.34
CA VAL A 203 -16.55 14.54 -22.35
C VAL A 203 -16.71 13.42 -21.36
N LYS A 204 -17.61 13.61 -20.40
CA LYS A 204 -18.03 12.55 -19.48
C LYS A 204 -19.26 11.85 -20.08
N LEU A 205 -19.09 10.58 -20.42
CA LEU A 205 -20.17 9.69 -20.79
C LEU A 205 -20.87 9.19 -19.53
N LYS A 206 -22.16 9.42 -19.40
CA LYS A 206 -22.98 9.01 -18.26
C LYS A 206 -23.97 7.94 -18.67
N GLY A 207 -23.83 6.79 -18.07
CA GLY A 207 -24.81 5.73 -18.02
C GLY A 207 -25.17 5.44 -16.56
N GLU A 208 -25.23 4.19 -16.17
CA GLU A 208 -25.28 3.78 -14.74
C GLU A 208 -23.93 4.03 -14.07
N THR A 209 -22.85 3.90 -14.83
CA THR A 209 -21.52 4.38 -14.44
C THR A 209 -21.13 5.60 -15.27
N SER A 210 -19.92 6.10 -15.08
CA SER A 210 -19.43 7.21 -15.91
C SER A 210 -18.03 6.93 -16.42
N ARG A 211 -17.72 7.51 -17.62
CA ARG A 211 -16.41 7.43 -18.25
C ARG A 211 -16.00 8.76 -18.83
N ASP A 212 -14.81 9.20 -18.52
CA ASP A 212 -14.21 10.40 -19.05
C ASP A 212 -13.46 10.12 -20.36
N VAL A 213 -13.71 10.94 -21.36
CA VAL A 213 -13.10 10.88 -22.71
C VAL A 213 -12.40 12.20 -22.98
N PRO A 214 -11.07 12.26 -22.95
CA PRO A 214 -10.33 13.46 -23.28
C PRO A 214 -10.52 13.83 -24.76
N LEU A 215 -10.83 15.10 -25.01
CA LEU A 215 -10.99 15.64 -26.36
C LEU A 215 -9.66 16.17 -26.92
N GLY A 216 -9.57 16.27 -28.23
CA GLY A 216 -8.48 16.90 -28.96
C GLY A 216 -8.99 18.03 -29.88
N ASP A 217 -8.10 18.55 -30.70
CA ASP A 217 -8.39 19.67 -31.59
C ASP A 217 -9.08 19.24 -32.92
N ASP A 218 -9.08 17.95 -33.20
CA ASP A 218 -9.67 17.39 -34.41
C ASP A 218 -11.12 16.97 -34.23
N ALA A 219 -12.03 17.54 -35.02
CA ALA A 219 -13.46 17.29 -34.97
C ALA A 219 -13.83 15.81 -35.18
N HIS A 220 -13.29 15.20 -36.23
CA HIS A 220 -13.54 13.79 -36.55
C HIS A 220 -12.93 12.88 -35.47
N GLY A 221 -11.71 13.16 -35.03
CA GLY A 221 -11.01 12.43 -33.99
C GLY A 221 -11.74 12.43 -32.65
N ASN A 222 -12.48 13.50 -32.33
CA ASN A 222 -13.28 13.54 -31.13
C ASN A 222 -14.46 12.56 -31.14
N ILE A 223 -15.12 12.39 -32.30
CA ILE A 223 -16.18 11.39 -32.43
C ILE A 223 -15.61 9.97 -32.27
N VAL A 224 -14.46 9.70 -32.90
CA VAL A 224 -13.77 8.39 -32.74
C VAL A 224 -13.37 8.13 -31.27
N ARG A 225 -12.92 9.16 -30.56
CA ARG A 225 -12.58 9.04 -29.13
C ARG A 225 -13.79 8.72 -28.27
N ILE A 226 -14.93 9.36 -28.56
CA ILE A 226 -16.19 9.09 -27.86
C ILE A 226 -16.67 7.66 -28.15
N ASP A 227 -16.65 7.22 -29.39
CA ASP A 227 -16.98 5.84 -29.78
C ASP A 227 -16.10 4.82 -29.04
N ASN A 228 -14.78 5.03 -29.07
CA ASN A 228 -13.84 4.17 -28.34
C ASN A 228 -14.08 4.22 -26.82
N GLY A 229 -14.51 5.37 -26.30
CA GLY A 229 -14.91 5.52 -24.89
C GLY A 229 -16.08 4.62 -24.55
N ILE A 230 -17.09 4.54 -25.42
CA ILE A 230 -18.25 3.66 -25.23
C ILE A 230 -17.85 2.18 -25.34
N GLU A 231 -17.06 1.80 -26.32
CA GLU A 231 -16.62 0.41 -26.51
C GLU A 231 -15.78 -0.10 -25.32
N ARG A 232 -15.03 0.78 -24.68
CA ARG A 232 -14.23 0.43 -23.49
C ARG A 232 -15.04 0.14 -22.22
N PHE A 233 -16.37 0.30 -22.21
CA PHE A 233 -17.17 -0.21 -21.09
C PHE A 233 -17.08 -1.73 -20.97
N GLU A 234 -16.94 -2.47 -22.09
CA GLU A 234 -16.78 -3.92 -22.05
C GLU A 234 -15.44 -4.35 -21.42
N GLU A 235 -14.34 -3.66 -21.77
CA GLU A 235 -13.03 -3.85 -21.14
C GLU A 235 -13.10 -3.53 -19.64
N ALA A 236 -13.70 -2.39 -19.27
CA ALA A 236 -13.87 -2.00 -17.87
C ALA A 236 -14.71 -2.99 -17.06
N LEU A 237 -15.72 -3.60 -17.67
CA LEU A 237 -16.52 -4.65 -17.04
C LEU A 237 -15.67 -5.89 -16.77
N ALA A 238 -14.85 -6.33 -17.74
CA ALA A 238 -13.97 -7.47 -17.58
C ALA A 238 -12.94 -7.23 -16.48
N ASP A 239 -12.30 -6.06 -16.46
CA ASP A 239 -11.32 -5.67 -15.44
C ASP A 239 -11.94 -5.58 -14.04
N THR A 240 -13.16 -5.05 -13.96
CA THR A 240 -13.87 -4.95 -12.68
C THR A 240 -14.27 -6.32 -12.15
N LYS A 241 -14.70 -7.26 -13.01
CA LYS A 241 -14.98 -8.65 -12.64
C LYS A 241 -13.73 -9.36 -12.13
N ASN A 242 -12.61 -9.21 -12.81
CA ASN A 242 -11.32 -9.76 -12.39
C ASN A 242 -10.89 -9.18 -11.02
N SER A 243 -11.08 -7.88 -10.83
CA SER A 243 -10.78 -7.21 -9.56
C SER A 243 -11.66 -7.72 -8.42
N LEU A 244 -12.95 -7.96 -8.68
CA LEU A 244 -13.89 -8.53 -7.73
C LEU A 244 -13.45 -9.94 -7.31
N GLU A 245 -13.18 -10.82 -8.28
CA GLU A 245 -12.72 -12.19 -8.02
C GLU A 245 -11.44 -12.22 -7.19
N ASN A 246 -10.46 -11.37 -7.55
CA ASN A 246 -9.21 -11.28 -6.80
C ASN A 246 -9.43 -10.78 -5.38
N THR A 247 -10.32 -9.79 -5.19
CA THR A 247 -10.65 -9.25 -3.86
C THR A 247 -11.36 -10.30 -3.01
N GLU A 248 -12.29 -11.08 -3.58
CA GLU A 248 -12.97 -12.17 -2.89
C GLU A 248 -11.98 -13.28 -2.48
N LYS A 249 -11.03 -13.65 -3.36
CA LYS A 249 -9.95 -14.61 -3.01
C LYS A 249 -9.06 -14.09 -1.88
N GLN A 250 -8.67 -12.82 -1.93
CA GLN A 250 -7.87 -12.20 -0.86
C GLN A 250 -8.63 -12.18 0.46
N PHE A 251 -9.93 -11.90 0.43
CA PHE A 251 -10.80 -11.93 1.60
C PHE A 251 -10.85 -13.31 2.26
N GLU A 252 -11.06 -14.37 1.47
CA GLU A 252 -11.06 -15.74 2.00
C GLU A 252 -9.69 -16.16 2.54
N THR A 253 -8.61 -15.79 1.85
CA THR A 253 -7.25 -16.03 2.34
C THR A 253 -7.00 -15.31 3.66
N ALA A 254 -7.42 -14.05 3.77
CA ALA A 254 -7.28 -13.27 4.99
C ALA A 254 -8.03 -13.88 6.18
N LYS A 255 -9.24 -14.40 5.97
CA LYS A 255 -9.99 -15.14 7.00
C LYS A 255 -9.23 -16.37 7.50
N GLN A 256 -8.66 -17.16 6.58
CA GLN A 256 -7.89 -18.33 6.95
C GLN A 256 -6.61 -17.98 7.72
N GLU A 257 -5.94 -16.87 7.34
CA GLU A 257 -4.75 -16.40 8.05
C GLU A 257 -5.03 -15.96 9.49
N ILE A 258 -6.18 -15.30 9.72
CA ILE A 258 -6.61 -14.88 11.06
C ILE A 258 -6.82 -16.09 12.01
N GLU A 259 -7.26 -17.23 11.50
CA GLU A 259 -7.49 -18.42 12.31
C GLU A 259 -6.20 -19.13 12.73
N LYS A 260 -5.08 -18.85 12.07
CA LYS A 260 -3.80 -19.50 12.39
C LYS A 260 -3.30 -19.08 13.77
N PRO A 261 -2.84 -20.05 14.59
CA PRO A 261 -2.19 -19.75 15.85
C PRO A 261 -0.74 -19.26 15.62
N PHE A 262 -0.18 -18.62 16.62
CA PHE A 262 1.24 -18.26 16.59
C PHE A 262 2.11 -19.51 16.54
N ALA A 263 2.89 -19.70 15.46
CA ALA A 263 3.63 -20.93 15.18
C ALA A 263 4.67 -21.32 16.25
N LYS A 264 5.15 -20.35 17.04
CA LYS A 264 6.16 -20.55 18.08
C LYS A 264 5.60 -20.45 19.50
N GLU A 265 4.29 -20.65 19.68
CA GLU A 265 3.65 -20.57 20.99
C GLU A 265 4.17 -21.62 21.97
N GLU A 266 4.36 -22.87 21.51
CA GLU A 266 4.88 -23.94 22.35
C GLU A 266 6.35 -23.71 22.75
N GLU A 267 7.17 -23.22 21.80
CA GLU A 267 8.56 -22.86 22.09
C GLU A 267 8.64 -21.74 23.13
N LEU A 268 7.77 -20.73 23.01
CA LEU A 268 7.69 -19.64 23.98
C LEU A 268 7.30 -20.17 25.37
N ARG A 269 6.31 -21.05 25.44
CA ARG A 269 5.88 -21.66 26.72
C ARG A 269 6.99 -22.48 27.35
N ALA A 270 7.64 -23.35 26.57
CA ALA A 270 8.70 -24.21 27.06
C ALA A 270 9.91 -23.43 27.62
N LYS A 271 10.27 -22.30 26.99
CA LYS A 271 11.38 -21.47 27.43
C LYS A 271 11.03 -20.49 28.57
N THR A 272 9.74 -20.29 28.82
CA THR A 272 9.26 -19.39 29.90
C THR A 272 9.02 -20.14 31.21
N ALA A 273 8.72 -21.45 31.13
CA ALA A 273 8.59 -22.34 32.28
C ALA A 273 9.92 -22.61 32.96
#